data_55bdd1735d5df2221413c93f6468f8d9
#
_entry.id   55bdd1735d5df2221413c93f6468f8d9
#
_cell.length_a   1.000
_cell.length_b   1.000
_cell.length_c   1.000
_cell.angle_alpha   90.00
_cell.angle_beta   90.00
_cell.angle_gamma   90.00
#
_symmetry.space_group_name_H-M   'P 1'
#
loop_
_entity.id
_entity.type
_entity.pdbx_description
1 polymer ?
#
loop_
_entity_poly.entity_id
_entity_poly.type
_entity_poly.pdbx_seq_one_letter_code
_entity_poly.pdbx_strand_id
1 'polypeptide(L)'
;GISVNIDADVIEADGGTRTASITVVFGDALLFRKLLREGKIAKNPVQSYLAAVSCGVVGGRPLLDLCYQEDSHAEANELVGTEQGGVSELQISGEKRPVTDEELASLISLCKAGVAELIAMEKKILEEA
;
A
#
# COMPACT_ATOMS: atom_id res chain seq x y z
N GLY A 1 6.34 7.36 27.77
CA GLY A 1 5.99 6.67 26.53
C GLY A 1 6.99 7.02 25.43
N ILE A 2 7.12 6.18 24.42
CA ILE A 2 7.91 6.46 23.22
C ILE A 2 6.94 6.86 22.10
N SER A 3 7.24 7.95 21.40
CA SER A 3 6.54 8.38 20.20
C SER A 3 7.45 8.22 19.00
N VAL A 4 6.93 7.67 17.92
CA VAL A 4 7.65 7.53 16.64
C VAL A 4 6.91 8.36 15.60
N ASN A 5 7.63 9.29 14.98
CA ASN A 5 7.16 10.07 13.85
C ASN A 5 7.84 9.54 12.59
N ILE A 6 7.08 9.35 11.54
CA ILE A 6 7.53 8.79 10.28
C ILE A 6 7.34 9.83 9.20
N ASP A 7 8.41 10.16 8.49
CA ASP A 7 8.39 11.00 7.32
C ASP A 7 8.90 10.18 6.12
N ALA A 8 8.11 10.13 5.06
CA ALA A 8 8.47 9.44 3.83
C ALA A 8 8.77 10.46 2.73
N ASP A 9 10.04 10.68 2.46
CA ASP A 9 10.52 11.60 1.42
C ASP A 9 10.67 10.87 0.08
N VAL A 10 10.07 11.44 -0.97
CA VAL A 10 10.19 10.92 -2.34
C VAL A 10 11.43 11.54 -3.00
N ILE A 11 12.45 10.73 -3.24
CA ILE A 11 13.71 11.14 -3.88
C ILE A 11 13.59 11.06 -5.40
N GLU A 12 12.96 9.98 -5.89
CA GLU A 12 12.68 9.76 -7.31
C GLU A 12 11.23 9.27 -7.43
N ALA A 13 10.47 9.86 -8.35
CA ALA A 13 9.05 9.60 -8.50
C ALA A 13 8.73 8.94 -9.84
N ASP A 14 7.86 7.92 -9.77
CA ASP A 14 7.11 7.35 -10.87
C ASP A 14 5.63 7.27 -10.45
N GLY A 15 4.77 6.50 -11.09
CA GLY A 15 3.39 6.28 -10.64
C GLY A 15 3.32 5.67 -9.23
N GLY A 16 2.26 5.99 -8.47
CA GLY A 16 1.99 5.36 -7.18
C GLY A 16 2.92 5.76 -6.02
N THR A 17 3.48 6.98 -6.02
CA THR A 17 4.39 7.44 -4.95
C THR A 17 3.76 7.44 -3.57
N ARG A 18 2.48 7.79 -3.45
CA ARG A 18 1.75 7.76 -2.18
C ARG A 18 1.59 6.34 -1.65
N THR A 19 1.19 5.41 -2.49
CA THR A 19 1.01 4.00 -2.10
C THR A 19 2.33 3.33 -1.76
N ALA A 20 3.40 3.62 -2.50
CA ALA A 20 4.75 3.18 -2.18
C ALA A 20 5.20 3.71 -0.80
N SER A 21 4.97 5.00 -0.51
CA SER A 21 5.28 5.61 0.79
C SER A 21 4.52 4.93 1.93
N ILE A 22 3.23 4.63 1.75
CA ILE A 22 2.43 3.91 2.75
C ILE A 22 3.00 2.52 3.01
N THR A 23 3.34 1.78 1.96
CA THR A 23 3.89 0.42 2.07
C THR A 23 5.25 0.43 2.76
N VAL A 24 6.13 1.38 2.43
CA VAL A 24 7.48 1.47 3.03
C VAL A 24 7.46 1.71 4.54
N VAL A 25 6.40 2.28 5.07
CA VAL A 25 6.21 2.47 6.53
C VAL A 25 6.28 1.16 7.32
N PHE A 26 6.07 -0.01 6.69
CA PHE A 26 6.29 -1.30 7.35
C PHE A 26 7.73 -1.45 7.90
N GLY A 27 8.70 -0.73 7.35
CA GLY A 27 10.09 -0.70 7.85
C GLY A 27 10.20 -0.32 9.33
N ASP A 28 9.22 0.41 9.86
CA ASP A 28 9.15 0.72 11.30
C ASP A 28 8.91 -0.53 12.16
N ALA A 29 8.36 -1.59 11.59
CA ALA A 29 8.27 -2.86 12.29
C ALA A 29 9.67 -3.41 12.66
N LEU A 30 10.68 -3.15 11.82
CA LEU A 30 12.08 -3.48 12.12
C LEU A 30 12.60 -2.64 13.31
N LEU A 31 12.28 -1.35 13.34
CA LEU A 31 12.62 -0.48 14.46
C LEU A 31 12.00 -0.98 15.76
N PHE A 32 10.71 -1.31 15.75
CA PHE A 32 10.03 -1.83 16.94
C PHE A 32 10.59 -3.18 17.40
N ARG A 33 10.97 -4.06 16.50
CA ARG A 33 11.67 -5.31 16.84
C ARG A 33 13.02 -5.04 17.52
N LYS A 34 13.77 -4.04 17.05
CA LYS A 34 15.02 -3.60 17.67
C LYS A 34 14.77 -3.06 19.07
N LEU A 35 13.79 -2.16 19.24
CA LEU A 35 13.45 -1.58 20.54
C LEU A 35 12.99 -2.64 21.56
N LEU A 36 12.27 -3.67 21.11
CA LEU A 36 11.90 -4.83 21.94
C LEU A 36 13.14 -5.61 22.39
N ARG A 37 14.05 -5.93 21.47
CA ARG A 37 15.30 -6.65 21.79
C ARG A 37 16.19 -5.88 22.75
N GLU A 38 16.19 -4.54 22.66
CA GLU A 38 16.93 -3.66 23.56
C GLU A 38 16.19 -3.38 24.89
N GLY A 39 15.00 -3.94 25.10
CA GLY A 39 14.20 -3.73 26.31
C GLY A 39 13.65 -2.32 26.47
N LYS A 40 13.65 -1.51 25.41
CA LYS A 40 13.14 -0.13 25.43
C LYS A 40 11.63 -0.03 25.37
N ILE A 41 10.98 -1.06 24.86
CA ILE A 41 9.51 -1.23 24.87
C ILE A 41 9.16 -2.62 25.39
N ALA A 42 8.02 -2.73 26.09
CA ALA A 42 7.61 -3.97 26.74
C ALA A 42 6.85 -4.93 25.80
N LYS A 43 6.23 -4.40 24.75
CA LYS A 43 5.45 -5.19 23.77
C LYS A 43 5.52 -4.56 22.38
N ASN A 44 5.30 -5.39 21.36
CA ASN A 44 5.22 -4.91 19.98
C ASN A 44 3.95 -4.06 19.80
N PRO A 45 4.06 -2.79 19.35
CA PRO A 45 2.90 -1.96 19.06
C PRO A 45 2.26 -2.27 17.70
N VAL A 46 2.97 -2.97 16.80
CA VAL A 46 2.45 -3.34 15.47
C VAL A 46 1.36 -4.39 15.63
N GLN A 47 0.14 -4.04 15.24
CA GLN A 47 -1.04 -4.89 15.38
C GLN A 47 -1.34 -5.70 14.13
N SER A 48 -0.99 -5.17 12.95
CA SER A 48 -1.26 -5.79 11.65
C SER A 48 -0.32 -5.24 10.59
N TYR A 49 -0.10 -5.99 9.54
CA TYR A 49 0.56 -5.52 8.34
C TYR A 49 -0.44 -4.77 7.46
N LEU A 50 0.09 -3.82 6.71
CA LEU A 50 -0.68 -2.94 5.85
C LEU A 50 0.15 -2.62 4.62
N ALA A 51 -0.47 -2.68 3.46
CA ALA A 51 0.14 -2.26 2.21
C ALA A 51 -0.84 -1.47 1.36
N ALA A 52 -0.32 -0.67 0.45
CA ALA A 52 -1.10 0.12 -0.47
C ALA A 52 -0.65 -0.12 -1.91
N VAL A 53 -1.59 -0.11 -2.83
CA VAL A 53 -1.34 -0.23 -4.27
C VAL A 53 -2.13 0.81 -5.04
N SER A 54 -1.58 1.25 -6.16
CA SER A 54 -2.31 2.03 -7.17
C SER A 54 -2.88 1.11 -8.24
N CYS A 55 -3.99 1.50 -8.82
CA CYS A 55 -4.63 0.80 -9.93
C CYS A 55 -5.41 1.77 -10.80
N GLY A 56 -5.81 1.35 -11.98
CA GLY A 56 -6.64 2.19 -12.86
C GLY A 56 -7.12 1.44 -14.08
N VAL A 57 -7.96 2.09 -14.87
CA VAL A 57 -8.45 1.56 -16.14
C VAL A 57 -7.74 2.27 -17.28
N VAL A 58 -6.93 1.55 -18.02
CA VAL A 58 -6.21 2.06 -19.20
C VAL A 58 -6.68 1.32 -20.45
N GLY A 59 -7.23 2.05 -21.41
CA GLY A 59 -7.76 1.44 -22.62
C GLY A 59 -8.87 0.39 -22.39
N GLY A 60 -9.69 0.57 -21.33
CA GLY A 60 -10.74 -0.36 -20.94
C GLY A 60 -10.26 -1.60 -20.18
N ARG A 61 -8.98 -1.63 -19.77
CA ARG A 61 -8.41 -2.73 -19.00
C ARG A 61 -8.02 -2.27 -17.60
N PRO A 62 -8.45 -2.95 -16.53
CA PRO A 62 -7.96 -2.69 -15.20
C PRO A 62 -6.49 -3.13 -15.10
N LEU A 63 -5.64 -2.24 -14.60
CA LEU A 63 -4.21 -2.47 -14.37
C LEU A 63 -3.88 -2.18 -12.91
N LEU A 64 -2.85 -2.87 -12.41
CA LEU A 64 -2.27 -2.69 -11.08
C LEU A 64 -0.90 -2.04 -11.23
N ASP A 65 -0.53 -1.21 -10.24
CA ASP A 65 0.80 -0.57 -10.16
C ASP A 65 1.15 0.23 -11.42
N LEU A 66 0.37 1.29 -11.64
CA LEU A 66 0.51 2.13 -12.82
C LEU A 66 1.83 2.91 -12.80
N CYS A 67 2.58 2.84 -13.91
CA CYS A 67 3.70 3.75 -14.13
C CYS A 67 3.20 5.18 -14.43
N TYR A 68 4.08 6.18 -14.33
CA TYR A 68 3.69 7.58 -14.53
C TYR A 68 2.98 7.85 -15.85
N GLN A 69 3.39 7.19 -16.93
CA GLN A 69 2.75 7.36 -18.26
C GLN A 69 1.33 6.82 -18.28
N GLU A 70 1.08 5.71 -17.58
CA GLU A 70 -0.26 5.13 -17.44
C GLU A 70 -1.10 5.95 -16.48
N ASP A 71 -0.54 6.33 -15.34
CA ASP A 71 -1.19 7.13 -14.29
C ASP A 71 -1.64 8.51 -14.82
N SER A 72 -0.81 9.17 -15.62
CA SER A 72 -1.15 10.46 -16.24
C SER A 72 -2.30 10.39 -17.27
N HIS A 73 -2.63 9.21 -17.74
CA HIS A 73 -3.73 8.96 -18.70
C HIS A 73 -4.87 8.12 -18.10
N ALA A 74 -4.63 7.48 -16.97
CA ALA A 74 -5.59 6.71 -16.22
C ALA A 74 -6.23 7.57 -15.11
N GLU A 75 -7.36 7.13 -14.65
CA GLU A 75 -7.96 7.60 -13.41
C GLU A 75 -7.22 6.91 -12.27
N ALA A 76 -6.40 7.67 -11.53
CA ALA A 76 -5.61 7.13 -10.44
C ALA A 76 -6.51 6.68 -9.28
N ASN A 77 -6.46 5.41 -8.99
CA ASN A 77 -7.21 4.79 -7.90
C ASN A 77 -6.25 4.11 -6.94
N GLU A 78 -6.57 4.13 -5.67
CA GLU A 78 -5.72 3.58 -4.63
C GLU A 78 -6.52 2.69 -3.69
N LEU A 79 -5.91 1.62 -3.21
CA LEU A 79 -6.45 0.78 -2.15
C LEU A 79 -5.37 0.52 -1.11
N VAL A 80 -5.70 0.81 0.14
CA VAL A 80 -4.92 0.44 1.33
C VAL A 80 -5.60 -0.75 1.98
N GLY A 81 -4.91 -1.86 2.06
CA GLY A 81 -5.45 -3.10 2.61
C GLY A 81 -4.64 -3.65 3.75
N THR A 82 -5.29 -4.50 4.55
CA THR A 82 -4.71 -5.16 5.73
C THR A 82 -4.43 -6.63 5.47
N GLU A 83 -3.59 -7.21 6.31
CA GLU A 83 -3.25 -8.64 6.32
C GLU A 83 -4.47 -9.56 6.35
N GLN A 84 -5.56 -9.15 7.01
CA GLN A 84 -6.79 -9.93 7.11
C GLN A 84 -7.71 -9.76 5.88
N GLY A 85 -7.24 -9.07 4.83
CA GLY A 85 -8.03 -8.79 3.63
C GLY A 85 -9.04 -7.66 3.77
N GLY A 86 -9.01 -6.94 4.89
CA GLY A 86 -9.79 -5.71 5.10
C GLY A 86 -9.28 -4.56 4.23
N VAL A 87 -10.14 -3.60 3.96
CA VAL A 87 -9.80 -2.36 3.27
C VAL A 87 -9.82 -1.23 4.30
N SER A 88 -8.69 -0.55 4.46
CA SER A 88 -8.56 0.61 5.35
C SER A 88 -8.90 1.91 4.63
N GLU A 89 -8.54 2.01 3.35
CA GLU A 89 -8.85 3.16 2.50
C GLU A 89 -9.08 2.68 1.08
N LEU A 90 -10.07 3.28 0.42
CA LEU A 90 -10.35 3.08 -0.99
C LEU A 90 -10.65 4.44 -1.60
N GLN A 91 -9.82 4.84 -2.56
CA GLN A 91 -10.05 6.04 -3.35
C GLN A 91 -10.21 5.64 -4.80
N ILE A 92 -11.36 5.95 -5.38
CA ILE A 92 -11.66 5.72 -6.80
C ILE A 92 -12.26 6.99 -7.37
N SER A 93 -11.70 7.46 -8.46
CA SER A 93 -12.11 8.66 -9.16
C SER A 93 -12.28 8.37 -10.65
N GLY A 94 -13.42 8.75 -11.18
CA GLY A 94 -13.72 8.71 -12.61
C GLY A 94 -13.56 10.11 -13.23
N GLU A 95 -12.35 10.52 -13.57
CA GLU A 95 -12.07 11.89 -14.05
C GLU A 95 -12.67 12.16 -15.42
N LYS A 96 -12.58 11.20 -16.35
CA LYS A 96 -13.08 11.34 -17.74
C LYS A 96 -14.48 10.81 -17.93
N ARG A 97 -14.85 9.80 -17.16
CA ARG A 97 -16.17 9.17 -17.14
C ARG A 97 -16.41 8.45 -15.81
N PRO A 98 -17.65 8.20 -15.41
CA PRO A 98 -17.92 7.34 -14.25
C PRO A 98 -17.33 5.94 -14.42
N VAL A 99 -16.81 5.36 -13.33
CA VAL A 99 -16.39 3.97 -13.25
C VAL A 99 -17.63 3.09 -13.16
N THR A 100 -17.69 2.02 -13.94
CA THR A 100 -18.82 1.06 -13.88
C THR A 100 -18.69 0.13 -12.68
N ASP A 101 -19.80 -0.49 -12.26
CA ASP A 101 -19.80 -1.47 -11.17
C ASP A 101 -18.87 -2.66 -11.45
N GLU A 102 -18.80 -3.10 -12.71
CA GLU A 102 -17.91 -4.19 -13.14
C GLU A 102 -16.43 -3.81 -13.07
N GLU A 103 -16.11 -2.59 -13.52
CA GLU A 103 -14.75 -2.05 -13.41
C GLU A 103 -14.36 -1.87 -11.94
N LEU A 104 -15.25 -1.35 -11.12
CA LEU A 104 -15.04 -1.18 -9.68
C LEU A 104 -14.73 -2.52 -9.00
N ALA A 105 -15.55 -3.54 -9.26
CA ALA A 105 -15.32 -4.88 -8.70
C ALA A 105 -13.98 -5.47 -9.15
N SER A 106 -13.62 -5.29 -10.43
CA SER A 106 -12.35 -5.77 -10.99
C SER A 106 -11.15 -5.05 -10.37
N LEU A 107 -11.20 -3.73 -10.22
CA LEU A 107 -10.16 -2.93 -9.58
C LEU A 107 -9.95 -3.34 -8.11
N ILE A 108 -11.02 -3.47 -7.34
CA ILE A 108 -10.93 -3.90 -5.93
C ILE A 108 -10.29 -5.28 -5.83
N SER A 109 -10.69 -6.23 -6.67
CA SER A 109 -10.14 -7.58 -6.68
C SER A 109 -8.65 -7.58 -7.01
N LEU A 110 -8.25 -6.82 -8.03
CA LEU A 110 -6.87 -6.69 -8.48
C LEU A 110 -6.00 -6.05 -7.39
N CYS A 111 -6.47 -4.95 -6.78
CA CYS A 111 -5.75 -4.28 -5.70
C CYS A 111 -5.59 -5.16 -4.47
N LYS A 112 -6.61 -5.91 -4.08
CA LYS A 112 -6.51 -6.85 -2.94
C LYS A 112 -5.47 -7.94 -3.18
N ALA A 113 -5.36 -8.45 -4.40
CA ALA A 113 -4.31 -9.40 -4.76
C ALA A 113 -2.92 -8.76 -4.63
N GLY A 114 -2.71 -7.56 -5.16
CA GLY A 114 -1.45 -6.83 -5.04
C GLY A 114 -1.07 -6.52 -3.59
N VAL A 115 -2.01 -6.08 -2.76
CA VAL A 115 -1.79 -5.88 -1.32
C VAL A 115 -1.35 -7.17 -0.64
N ALA A 116 -1.99 -8.30 -0.96
CA ALA A 116 -1.62 -9.59 -0.37
C ALA A 116 -0.18 -10.01 -0.75
N GLU A 117 0.25 -9.76 -1.99
CA GLU A 117 1.61 -10.01 -2.43
C GLU A 117 2.62 -9.13 -1.69
N LEU A 118 2.36 -7.82 -1.56
CA LEU A 118 3.23 -6.90 -0.83
C LEU A 118 3.35 -7.30 0.63
N ILE A 119 2.25 -7.62 1.31
CA ILE A 119 2.29 -8.06 2.71
C ILE A 119 3.06 -9.38 2.86
N ALA A 120 2.98 -10.29 1.90
CA ALA A 120 3.79 -11.50 1.92
C ALA A 120 5.29 -11.20 1.82
N MET A 121 5.68 -10.21 0.99
CA MET A 121 7.06 -9.73 0.89
C MET A 121 7.52 -9.05 2.20
N GLU A 122 6.69 -8.19 2.79
CA GLU A 122 6.97 -7.55 4.09
C GLU A 122 7.26 -8.57 5.18
N LYS A 123 6.43 -9.61 5.29
CA LYS A 123 6.60 -10.70 6.26
C LYS A 123 7.92 -11.43 6.03
N LYS A 124 8.23 -11.76 4.78
CA LYS A 124 9.48 -12.44 4.43
C LYS A 124 10.70 -11.60 4.83
N ILE A 125 10.73 -10.31 4.51
CA ILE A 125 11.81 -9.40 4.89
C ILE A 125 11.96 -9.34 6.42
N LEU A 126 10.86 -9.28 7.15
CA LEU A 126 10.89 -9.24 8.61
C LEU A 126 11.35 -10.56 9.23
N GLU A 127 11.06 -11.70 8.63
CA GLU A 127 11.53 -13.01 9.10
C GLU A 127 13.04 -13.17 8.90
N GLU A 128 13.59 -12.63 7.81
CA GLU A 128 15.01 -12.68 7.46
C GLU A 128 15.86 -11.65 8.24
N ALA A 129 15.25 -10.65 8.83
CA ALA A 129 15.90 -9.59 9.61
C ALA A 129 15.93 -9.89 11.12
#